data_af4ace0e8cc1f48824922fc5c11deb57
#
_entry.id   af4ace0e8cc1f48824922fc5c11deb57
#
_cell.length_a   1.000
_cell.length_b   1.000
_cell.length_c   1.000
_cell.angle_alpha   90.00
_cell.angle_beta   90.00
_cell.angle_gamma   90.00
#
_symmetry.space_group_name_H-M   'P 1'
#
loop_
_entity.id
_entity.type
_entity.pdbx_description
1 polymer ?
#
loop_
_entity_poly.entity_id
_entity_poly.type
_entity_poly.pdbx_seq_one_letter_code
_entity_poly.pdbx_strand_id
1 'polypeptide(L)'
;MKIEYKNIVLRDMTESDIDDEIRWNTVETDWANWDAPWESLPDLLTFDPDKYRKKELEKLSKPKENIRWSFEIDTAEGEHIGAVSSYMMNENFEWTPVRDIKPGEKFFRAVGISICEISFCEKGLGTKALAAFINYYFENGEEEIFTQTWSGNIRMIKCAEKLGFEVCCRKNGIRLVRGKIYDGLTFRLNKEKFYSFLNK
;
A
#
# COMPACT_ATOMS: atom_id res chain seq x y z
N MET A 1 3.98 -7.40 15.79
CA MET A 1 3.64 -5.98 16.09
C MET A 1 2.17 -5.79 15.82
N LYS A 2 1.50 -4.91 16.56
CA LYS A 2 0.08 -4.58 16.37
C LYS A 2 -0.10 -3.08 16.62
N ILE A 3 -0.87 -2.40 15.75
CA ILE A 3 -1.20 -0.98 15.85
C ILE A 3 -2.71 -0.86 15.73
N GLU A 4 -3.37 -0.35 16.74
CA GLU A 4 -4.82 -0.12 16.75
C GLU A 4 -5.11 1.36 16.47
N TYR A 5 -6.00 1.63 15.52
CA TYR A 5 -6.42 2.97 15.19
C TYR A 5 -7.90 3.01 14.80
N LYS A 6 -8.71 3.69 15.61
CA LYS A 6 -10.17 3.75 15.43
C LYS A 6 -10.76 2.33 15.33
N ASN A 7 -11.31 1.96 14.18
CA ASN A 7 -11.94 0.65 13.95
C ASN A 7 -11.14 -0.22 12.96
N ILE A 8 -9.82 -0.07 12.91
CA ILE A 8 -8.90 -0.94 12.18
C ILE A 8 -7.73 -1.36 13.07
N VAL A 9 -7.11 -2.45 12.70
CA VAL A 9 -5.89 -2.96 13.29
C VAL A 9 -4.89 -3.23 12.18
N LEU A 10 -3.69 -2.67 12.29
CA LEU A 10 -2.55 -3.09 11.50
C LEU A 10 -1.74 -4.10 12.29
N ARG A 11 -1.41 -5.23 11.69
CA ARG A 11 -0.66 -6.29 12.35
C ARG A 11 0.34 -6.98 11.45
N ASP A 12 1.31 -7.61 12.06
CA ASP A 12 2.20 -8.50 11.31
C ASP A 12 1.40 -9.65 10.69
N MET A 13 1.77 -10.04 9.47
CA MET A 13 1.24 -11.23 8.78
C MET A 13 1.42 -12.49 9.62
N THR A 14 0.44 -13.37 9.58
CA THR A 14 0.39 -14.69 10.17
C THR A 14 0.25 -15.78 9.10
N GLU A 15 0.39 -17.05 9.48
CA GLU A 15 0.26 -18.16 8.53
C GLU A 15 -1.16 -18.26 7.95
N SER A 16 -2.19 -17.95 8.74
CA SER A 16 -3.59 -17.99 8.29
C SER A 16 -3.89 -16.98 7.16
N ASP A 17 -3.17 -15.86 7.13
CA ASP A 17 -3.38 -14.82 6.10
C ASP A 17 -2.96 -15.29 4.70
N ILE A 18 -2.10 -16.30 4.62
CA ILE A 18 -1.67 -16.87 3.34
C ILE A 18 -2.87 -17.44 2.56
N ASP A 19 -3.88 -17.96 3.24
CA ASP A 19 -5.09 -18.49 2.60
C ASP A 19 -5.93 -17.36 2.00
N ASP A 20 -6.06 -16.24 2.71
CA ASP A 20 -6.75 -15.04 2.20
C ASP A 20 -6.01 -14.44 1.00
N GLU A 21 -4.69 -14.29 1.09
CA GLU A 21 -3.86 -13.81 0.00
C GLU A 21 -3.97 -14.70 -1.25
N ILE A 22 -3.98 -16.02 -1.09
CA ILE A 22 -4.20 -16.96 -2.19
C ILE A 22 -5.60 -16.77 -2.78
N ARG A 23 -6.64 -16.65 -1.95
CA ARG A 23 -8.02 -16.42 -2.38
C ARG A 23 -8.14 -15.11 -3.18
N TRP A 24 -7.53 -14.03 -2.72
CA TRP A 24 -7.53 -12.74 -3.41
C TRP A 24 -6.73 -12.74 -4.72
N ASN A 25 -5.75 -13.62 -4.86
CA ASN A 25 -4.98 -13.76 -6.09
C ASN A 25 -5.50 -14.83 -7.06
N THR A 26 -6.54 -15.59 -6.68
CA THR A 26 -7.11 -16.66 -7.54
C THR A 26 -8.60 -16.55 -7.77
N VAL A 27 -9.37 -16.09 -6.79
CA VAL A 27 -10.84 -16.10 -6.81
C VAL A 27 -11.42 -14.68 -6.74
N GLU A 28 -11.02 -13.91 -5.75
CA GLU A 28 -11.56 -12.56 -5.46
C GLU A 28 -10.62 -11.47 -5.97
N THR A 29 -10.41 -11.44 -7.27
CA THR A 29 -9.34 -10.67 -7.93
C THR A 29 -9.70 -9.23 -8.27
N ASP A 30 -10.86 -8.74 -7.87
CA ASP A 30 -11.37 -7.41 -8.26
C ASP A 30 -10.49 -6.23 -7.80
N TRP A 31 -9.72 -6.41 -6.72
CA TRP A 31 -8.76 -5.42 -6.22
C TRP A 31 -7.71 -5.04 -7.28
N ALA A 32 -7.27 -6.01 -8.10
CA ALA A 32 -6.27 -5.81 -9.14
C ALA A 32 -6.71 -4.84 -10.24
N ASN A 33 -8.02 -4.56 -10.36
CA ASN A 33 -8.54 -3.55 -11.27
C ASN A 33 -8.21 -2.11 -10.85
N TRP A 34 -7.80 -1.91 -9.60
CA TRP A 34 -7.52 -0.61 -9.01
C TRP A 34 -6.04 -0.40 -8.72
N ASP A 35 -5.37 -1.44 -8.24
CA ASP A 35 -3.95 -1.38 -7.90
C ASP A 35 -3.08 -1.79 -9.10
N ALA A 36 -2.47 -0.78 -9.75
CA ALA A 36 -1.57 -0.95 -10.89
C ALA A 36 -2.04 -2.02 -11.91
N PRO A 37 -3.22 -1.87 -12.56
CA PRO A 37 -3.82 -2.94 -13.37
C PRO A 37 -2.95 -3.47 -14.51
N TRP A 38 -1.96 -2.70 -14.96
CA TRP A 38 -0.97 -3.12 -16.00
C TRP A 38 0.07 -4.10 -15.46
N GLU A 39 0.21 -4.22 -14.14
CA GLU A 39 1.06 -5.19 -13.43
C GLU A 39 0.21 -6.27 -12.76
N SER A 40 -0.72 -5.87 -11.91
CA SER A 40 -1.51 -6.79 -11.10
C SER A 40 -2.33 -7.78 -11.93
N LEU A 41 -2.97 -7.35 -13.02
CA LEU A 41 -3.77 -8.28 -13.85
C LEU A 41 -2.91 -9.33 -14.56
N PRO A 42 -1.75 -9.02 -15.18
CA PRO A 42 -0.82 -10.03 -15.69
C PRO A 42 -0.28 -10.96 -14.60
N ASP A 43 0.03 -10.44 -13.41
CA ASP A 43 0.57 -11.24 -12.31
C ASP A 43 -0.42 -12.30 -11.83
N LEU A 44 -1.73 -12.00 -11.80
CA LEU A 44 -2.76 -12.98 -11.49
C LEU A 44 -2.78 -14.17 -12.45
N LEU A 45 -2.46 -13.95 -13.73
CA LEU A 45 -2.45 -15.03 -14.74
C LEU A 45 -1.31 -16.05 -14.53
N THR A 46 -0.26 -15.64 -13.84
CA THR A 46 0.93 -16.45 -13.57
C THR A 46 1.08 -16.80 -12.09
N PHE A 47 0.09 -16.45 -11.27
CA PHE A 47 0.11 -16.71 -9.84
C PHE A 47 0.10 -18.21 -9.54
N ASP A 48 1.06 -18.66 -8.75
CA ASP A 48 1.22 -20.05 -8.32
C ASP A 48 1.00 -20.12 -6.81
N PRO A 49 -0.16 -20.64 -6.34
CA PRO A 49 -0.50 -20.69 -4.92
C PRO A 49 0.50 -21.48 -4.07
N ASP A 50 1.02 -22.59 -4.58
CA ASP A 50 1.94 -23.46 -3.84
C ASP A 50 3.30 -22.76 -3.66
N LYS A 51 3.80 -22.15 -4.73
CA LYS A 51 5.03 -21.37 -4.71
C LYS A 51 4.89 -20.14 -3.79
N TYR A 52 3.74 -19.47 -3.83
CA TYR A 52 3.43 -18.33 -2.95
C TYR A 52 3.45 -18.77 -1.49
N ARG A 53 2.69 -19.81 -1.13
CA ARG A 53 2.64 -20.36 0.24
C ARG A 53 4.02 -20.70 0.77
N LYS A 54 4.81 -21.43 -0.01
CA LYS A 54 6.18 -21.80 0.38
C LYS A 54 7.04 -20.57 0.67
N LYS A 55 6.97 -19.57 -0.19
CA LYS A 55 7.73 -18.32 -0.05
C LYS A 55 7.33 -17.53 1.21
N GLU A 56 6.01 -17.41 1.47
CA GLU A 56 5.55 -16.65 2.62
C GLU A 56 5.82 -17.39 3.95
N LEU A 57 5.67 -18.71 4.01
CA LEU A 57 6.09 -19.51 5.16
C LEU A 57 7.60 -19.35 5.46
N GLU A 58 8.44 -19.33 4.41
CA GLU A 58 9.87 -19.06 4.57
C GLU A 58 10.14 -17.65 5.11
N LYS A 59 9.39 -16.64 4.67
CA LYS A 59 9.52 -15.28 5.20
C LYS A 59 9.07 -15.21 6.67
N LEU A 60 7.94 -15.84 7.01
CA LEU A 60 7.42 -15.87 8.38
C LEU A 60 8.38 -16.55 9.37
N SER A 61 9.21 -17.48 8.91
CA SER A 61 10.24 -18.13 9.74
C SER A 61 11.44 -17.24 10.07
N LYS A 62 11.61 -16.12 9.37
CA LYS A 62 12.74 -15.21 9.56
C LYS A 62 12.43 -14.15 10.63
N PRO A 63 13.45 -13.65 11.36
CA PRO A 63 13.28 -12.50 12.23
C PRO A 63 12.74 -11.30 11.46
N LYS A 64 11.78 -10.60 12.04
CA LYS A 64 11.20 -9.38 11.43
C LYS A 64 12.11 -8.18 11.70
N GLU A 65 12.23 -7.32 10.71
CA GLU A 65 12.95 -6.04 10.85
C GLU A 65 12.28 -5.16 11.92
N ASN A 66 13.04 -4.25 12.53
CA ASN A 66 12.49 -3.32 13.52
C ASN A 66 11.43 -2.41 12.91
N ILE A 67 11.70 -1.86 11.72
CA ILE A 67 10.75 -1.06 10.95
C ILE A 67 10.10 -1.96 9.90
N ARG A 68 8.77 -2.11 9.97
CA ARG A 68 8.01 -2.96 9.05
C ARG A 68 7.80 -2.28 7.71
N TRP A 69 7.90 -3.05 6.63
CA TRP A 69 7.59 -2.63 5.26
C TRP A 69 6.11 -2.77 4.92
N SER A 70 5.42 -3.63 5.63
CA SER A 70 4.00 -3.91 5.43
C SER A 70 3.32 -4.34 6.71
N PHE A 71 2.00 -4.19 6.75
CA PHE A 71 1.11 -4.77 7.74
C PHE A 71 -0.15 -5.27 7.05
N GLU A 72 -0.71 -6.35 7.57
CA GLU A 72 -2.07 -6.76 7.26
C GLU A 72 -3.06 -5.81 7.95
N ILE A 73 -4.25 -5.68 7.35
CA ILE A 73 -5.32 -4.83 7.84
C ILE A 73 -6.46 -5.72 8.30
N ASP A 74 -6.77 -5.66 9.60
CA ASP A 74 -8.01 -6.22 10.13
C ASP A 74 -9.01 -5.11 10.46
N THR A 75 -10.30 -5.44 10.41
CA THR A 75 -11.34 -4.66 11.08
C THR A 75 -11.24 -4.81 12.60
N ALA A 76 -11.95 -3.96 13.35
CA ALA A 76 -12.03 -4.11 14.82
C ALA A 76 -12.66 -5.45 15.25
N GLU A 77 -13.47 -6.04 14.41
CA GLU A 77 -14.11 -7.33 14.59
C GLU A 77 -13.18 -8.52 14.27
N GLY A 78 -11.98 -8.24 13.72
CA GLY A 78 -10.95 -9.24 13.43
C GLY A 78 -11.05 -9.83 12.02
N GLU A 79 -11.78 -9.21 11.10
CA GLU A 79 -11.83 -9.64 9.70
C GLU A 79 -10.64 -9.10 8.94
N HIS A 80 -9.84 -9.98 8.34
CA HIS A 80 -8.71 -9.62 7.48
C HIS A 80 -9.23 -9.11 6.13
N ILE A 81 -8.84 -7.88 5.74
CA ILE A 81 -9.44 -7.19 4.59
C ILE A 81 -8.45 -6.70 3.54
N GLY A 82 -7.14 -6.85 3.76
CA GLY A 82 -6.09 -6.39 2.86
C GLY A 82 -4.83 -5.98 3.59
N ALA A 83 -3.98 -5.20 2.93
CA ALA A 83 -2.68 -4.82 3.46
C ALA A 83 -2.30 -3.36 3.14
N VAL A 84 -1.43 -2.78 3.99
CA VAL A 84 -0.63 -1.60 3.68
C VAL A 84 0.81 -2.01 3.43
N SER A 85 1.46 -1.37 2.49
CA SER A 85 2.86 -1.63 2.16
C SER A 85 3.63 -0.35 1.86
N SER A 86 4.96 -0.43 1.90
CA SER A 86 5.84 0.66 1.52
C SER A 86 6.96 0.20 0.61
N TYR A 87 7.53 1.13 -0.11
CA TYR A 87 8.66 0.91 -0.99
C TYR A 87 9.50 2.18 -1.10
N MET A 88 10.70 2.05 -1.65
CA MET A 88 11.58 3.19 -1.88
C MET A 88 11.48 3.68 -3.32
N MET A 89 11.60 4.99 -3.50
CA MET A 89 11.70 5.66 -4.79
C MET A 89 12.97 6.51 -4.83
N ASN A 90 13.59 6.61 -6.01
CA ASN A 90 14.66 7.56 -6.26
C ASN A 90 14.12 9.00 -6.44
N GLU A 91 15.00 9.95 -6.70
CA GLU A 91 14.65 11.37 -6.92
C GLU A 91 13.80 11.63 -8.17
N ASN A 92 13.76 10.68 -9.13
CA ASN A 92 12.89 10.72 -10.30
C ASN A 92 11.50 10.09 -10.04
N PHE A 93 11.22 9.73 -8.78
CA PHE A 93 10.01 9.03 -8.36
C PHE A 93 9.83 7.66 -9.03
N GLU A 94 10.92 6.94 -9.23
CA GLU A 94 10.93 5.59 -9.77
C GLU A 94 11.18 4.59 -8.65
N TRP A 95 10.40 3.49 -8.65
CA TRP A 95 10.60 2.40 -7.71
C TRP A 95 12.03 1.88 -7.75
N THR A 96 12.63 1.72 -6.59
CA THR A 96 14.02 1.29 -6.46
C THR A 96 14.12 0.22 -5.36
N PRO A 97 14.62 -0.98 -5.70
CA PRO A 97 14.89 -2.00 -4.69
C PRO A 97 15.88 -1.49 -3.63
N VAL A 98 15.62 -1.78 -2.36
CA VAL A 98 16.48 -1.32 -1.25
C VAL A 98 17.96 -1.74 -1.44
N ARG A 99 18.20 -2.92 -2.02
CA ARG A 99 19.56 -3.42 -2.32
C ARG A 99 20.32 -2.58 -3.34
N ASP A 100 19.62 -1.78 -4.14
CA ASP A 100 20.20 -0.97 -5.22
C ASP A 100 20.44 0.49 -4.77
N ILE A 101 20.08 0.81 -3.52
CA ILE A 101 20.29 2.13 -2.91
C ILE A 101 21.76 2.29 -2.54
N LYS A 102 22.40 3.33 -3.07
CA LYS A 102 23.80 3.64 -2.77
C LYS A 102 23.92 4.70 -1.69
N PRO A 103 24.99 4.67 -0.88
CA PRO A 103 25.25 5.71 0.11
C PRO A 103 25.34 7.09 -0.55
N GLY A 104 24.61 8.07 0.03
CA GLY A 104 24.62 9.45 -0.44
C GLY A 104 23.60 9.77 -1.54
N GLU A 105 22.90 8.80 -2.10
CA GLU A 105 21.77 9.03 -3.00
C GLU A 105 20.51 9.39 -2.21
N LYS A 106 19.68 10.25 -2.78
CA LYS A 106 18.42 10.65 -2.16
C LYS A 106 17.31 9.69 -2.54
N PHE A 107 16.64 9.17 -1.52
CA PHE A 107 15.49 8.27 -1.68
C PHE A 107 14.32 8.74 -0.85
N PHE A 108 13.13 8.32 -1.27
CA PHE A 108 11.88 8.67 -0.61
C PHE A 108 11.09 7.40 -0.31
N ARG A 109 10.45 7.35 0.85
CA ARG A 109 9.50 6.31 1.19
C ARG A 109 8.13 6.61 0.60
N ALA A 110 7.61 5.68 -0.17
CA ALA A 110 6.22 5.70 -0.63
C ALA A 110 5.41 4.63 0.10
N VAL A 111 4.14 4.92 0.35
CA VAL A 111 3.17 4.02 0.98
C VAL A 111 2.03 3.71 0.02
N GLY A 112 1.54 2.48 0.09
CA GLY A 112 0.41 1.98 -0.66
C GLY A 112 -0.57 1.21 0.21
N ILE A 113 -1.73 0.91 -0.34
CA ILE A 113 -2.78 0.15 0.32
C ILE A 113 -3.60 -0.61 -0.70
N SER A 114 -3.92 -1.85 -0.37
CA SER A 114 -4.91 -2.67 -1.07
C SER A 114 -5.97 -3.15 -0.09
N ILE A 115 -7.24 -2.82 -0.35
CA ILE A 115 -8.39 -3.45 0.29
C ILE A 115 -8.88 -4.51 -0.67
N CYS A 116 -8.61 -5.76 -0.34
CA CYS A 116 -8.90 -6.91 -1.20
C CYS A 116 -10.33 -7.40 -1.03
N GLU A 117 -10.90 -7.25 0.16
CA GLU A 117 -12.30 -7.51 0.45
C GLU A 117 -13.19 -6.36 -0.04
N ILE A 118 -13.83 -6.54 -1.20
CA ILE A 118 -14.63 -5.51 -1.88
C ILE A 118 -15.76 -4.97 -0.98
N SER A 119 -16.35 -5.82 -0.16
CA SER A 119 -17.41 -5.45 0.78
C SER A 119 -17.01 -4.37 1.78
N PHE A 120 -15.71 -4.19 2.03
CA PHE A 120 -15.13 -3.19 2.92
C PHE A 120 -14.63 -1.92 2.21
N CYS A 121 -14.68 -1.89 0.88
CA CYS A 121 -14.35 -0.69 0.12
C CYS A 121 -15.33 0.46 0.41
N GLU A 122 -14.86 1.70 0.24
CA GLU A 122 -15.67 2.95 0.36
C GLU A 122 -16.26 3.22 1.76
N LYS A 123 -15.94 2.41 2.77
CA LYS A 123 -16.34 2.60 4.18
C LYS A 123 -15.33 3.45 4.98
N GLY A 124 -14.31 3.98 4.34
CA GLY A 124 -13.27 4.80 4.96
C GLY A 124 -12.21 4.01 5.75
N LEU A 125 -12.27 2.67 5.74
CA LEU A 125 -11.30 1.81 6.44
C LEU A 125 -9.90 1.98 5.85
N GLY A 126 -9.77 1.98 4.52
CA GLY A 126 -8.50 2.19 3.85
C GLY A 126 -7.82 3.52 4.21
N THR A 127 -8.60 4.60 4.34
CA THR A 127 -8.05 5.89 4.78
C THR A 127 -7.50 5.83 6.21
N LYS A 128 -8.19 5.11 7.11
CA LYS A 128 -7.74 4.93 8.50
C LYS A 128 -6.51 4.05 8.58
N ALA A 129 -6.48 2.95 7.82
CA ALA A 129 -5.33 2.04 7.76
C ALA A 129 -4.08 2.77 7.25
N LEU A 130 -4.22 3.52 6.15
CA LEU A 130 -3.12 4.30 5.61
C LEU A 130 -2.67 5.41 6.58
N ALA A 131 -3.60 6.05 7.31
CA ALA A 131 -3.27 7.02 8.34
C ALA A 131 -2.44 6.42 9.48
N ALA A 132 -2.85 5.25 9.99
CA ALA A 132 -2.11 4.54 11.03
C ALA A 132 -0.70 4.14 10.56
N PHE A 133 -0.56 3.70 9.31
CA PHE A 133 0.72 3.31 8.73
C PHE A 133 1.65 4.50 8.51
N ILE A 134 1.14 5.63 8.04
CA ILE A 134 1.91 6.87 7.91
C ILE A 134 2.39 7.36 9.28
N ASN A 135 1.49 7.36 10.27
CA ASN A 135 1.84 7.78 11.63
C ASN A 135 2.93 6.90 12.24
N TYR A 136 2.83 5.57 12.01
CA TYR A 136 3.88 4.63 12.39
C TYR A 136 5.26 5.02 11.84
N TYR A 137 5.35 5.42 10.57
CA TYR A 137 6.61 5.86 10.00
C TYR A 137 7.12 7.16 10.60
N PHE A 138 6.26 8.14 10.86
CA PHE A 138 6.67 9.38 11.53
C PHE A 138 7.18 9.12 12.95
N GLU A 139 6.55 8.22 13.70
CA GLU A 139 7.02 7.80 15.03
C GLU A 139 8.38 7.06 14.97
N ASN A 140 8.72 6.49 13.82
CA ASN A 140 10.01 5.83 13.57
C ASN A 140 11.04 6.70 12.82
N GLY A 141 10.82 8.02 12.77
CA GLY A 141 11.81 9.00 12.30
C GLY A 141 11.77 9.32 10.81
N GLU A 142 10.79 8.81 10.05
CA GLU A 142 10.63 9.27 8.67
C GLU A 142 10.18 10.74 8.65
N GLU A 143 10.76 11.51 7.75
CA GLU A 143 10.45 12.93 7.65
C GLU A 143 9.48 13.25 6.51
N GLU A 144 9.54 12.48 5.43
CA GLU A 144 8.76 12.68 4.22
C GLU A 144 8.11 11.37 3.77
N ILE A 145 6.82 11.42 3.49
CA ILE A 145 6.06 10.27 2.98
C ILE A 145 5.40 10.66 1.66
N PHE A 146 5.47 9.73 0.73
CA PHE A 146 4.86 9.84 -0.59
C PHE A 146 3.86 8.71 -0.82
N THR A 147 3.05 8.87 -1.86
CA THR A 147 2.25 7.79 -2.43
C THR A 147 2.14 7.97 -3.94
N GLN A 148 1.96 6.87 -4.66
CA GLN A 148 1.80 6.90 -6.11
C GLN A 148 0.53 6.18 -6.51
N THR A 149 -0.09 6.69 -7.58
CA THR A 149 -1.22 6.01 -8.23
C THR A 149 -1.36 6.51 -9.67
N TRP A 150 -2.35 6.01 -10.38
CA TRP A 150 -2.70 6.47 -11.73
C TRP A 150 -3.97 7.31 -11.71
N SER A 151 -4.13 8.20 -12.68
CA SER A 151 -5.22 9.19 -12.69
C SER A 151 -6.62 8.61 -12.81
N GLY A 152 -6.75 7.32 -13.10
CA GLY A 152 -8.02 6.59 -13.11
C GLY A 152 -8.38 5.94 -11.77
N ASN A 153 -7.44 5.86 -10.81
CA ASN A 153 -7.72 5.31 -9.48
C ASN A 153 -8.32 6.38 -8.55
N ILE A 154 -9.56 6.74 -8.80
CA ILE A 154 -10.27 7.78 -8.04
C ILE A 154 -10.39 7.43 -6.54
N ARG A 155 -10.43 6.14 -6.20
CA ARG A 155 -10.48 5.68 -4.80
C ARG A 155 -9.20 6.08 -4.06
N MET A 156 -8.04 5.77 -4.63
CA MET A 156 -6.75 6.12 -4.02
C MET A 156 -6.51 7.63 -4.02
N ILE A 157 -6.87 8.35 -5.10
CA ILE A 157 -6.77 9.82 -5.16
C ILE A 157 -7.55 10.46 -4.01
N LYS A 158 -8.82 10.09 -3.83
CA LYS A 158 -9.65 10.62 -2.74
C LYS A 158 -9.11 10.24 -1.35
N CYS A 159 -8.53 9.05 -1.20
CA CYS A 159 -7.89 8.62 0.04
C CYS A 159 -6.68 9.51 0.34
N ALA A 160 -5.80 9.71 -0.63
CA ALA A 160 -4.62 10.55 -0.51
C ALA A 160 -4.97 12.01 -0.16
N GLU A 161 -5.92 12.61 -0.88
CA GLU A 161 -6.38 13.99 -0.63
C GLU A 161 -6.93 14.18 0.79
N LYS A 162 -7.73 13.23 1.29
CA LYS A 162 -8.27 13.26 2.66
C LYS A 162 -7.17 13.24 3.71
N LEU A 163 -6.06 12.54 3.46
CA LEU A 163 -4.91 12.44 4.35
C LEU A 163 -3.97 13.65 4.25
N GLY A 164 -4.22 14.56 3.31
CA GLY A 164 -3.40 15.75 3.12
C GLY A 164 -2.26 15.58 2.12
N PHE A 165 -2.28 14.54 1.28
CA PHE A 165 -1.35 14.42 0.17
C PHE A 165 -1.67 15.42 -0.94
N GLU A 166 -0.64 15.94 -1.56
CA GLU A 166 -0.69 16.89 -2.68
C GLU A 166 0.12 16.35 -3.86
N VAL A 167 -0.39 16.52 -5.08
CA VAL A 167 0.33 16.09 -6.29
C VAL A 167 1.62 16.88 -6.42
N CYS A 168 2.76 16.20 -6.41
CA CYS A 168 4.07 16.79 -6.61
C CYS A 168 4.70 16.44 -7.97
N CYS A 169 4.25 15.36 -8.61
CA CYS A 169 4.68 14.97 -9.95
C CYS A 169 3.54 14.32 -10.74
N ARG A 170 3.45 14.64 -12.02
CA ARG A 170 2.54 14.03 -12.98
C ARG A 170 3.31 13.60 -14.21
N LYS A 171 3.29 12.32 -14.52
CA LYS A 171 3.84 11.75 -15.76
C LYS A 171 2.68 11.50 -16.73
N ASN A 172 2.56 12.31 -17.76
CA ASN A 172 1.42 12.29 -18.67
C ASN A 172 1.42 11.04 -19.57
N GLY A 173 0.25 10.41 -19.70
CA GLY A 173 -0.01 9.39 -20.72
C GLY A 173 0.81 8.10 -20.59
N ILE A 174 1.32 7.76 -19.39
CA ILE A 174 2.25 6.64 -19.20
C ILE A 174 1.56 5.31 -18.87
N ARG A 175 0.25 5.30 -18.70
CA ARG A 175 -0.49 4.09 -18.29
C ARG A 175 -1.63 3.81 -19.25
N LEU A 176 -1.62 2.64 -19.88
CA LEU A 176 -2.74 2.13 -20.68
C LEU A 176 -3.55 1.17 -19.83
N VAL A 177 -4.80 1.53 -19.52
CA VAL A 177 -5.71 0.70 -18.72
C VAL A 177 -7.04 0.58 -19.46
N ARG A 178 -7.45 -0.64 -19.79
CA ARG A 178 -8.72 -0.95 -20.48
C ARG A 178 -8.94 -0.08 -21.73
N GLY A 179 -7.88 0.06 -22.55
CA GLY A 179 -7.92 0.83 -23.80
C GLY A 179 -7.91 2.34 -23.65
N LYS A 180 -7.77 2.89 -22.43
CA LYS A 180 -7.66 4.32 -22.17
C LYS A 180 -6.27 4.67 -21.61
N ILE A 181 -5.79 5.85 -21.98
CA ILE A 181 -4.51 6.38 -21.51
C ILE A 181 -4.75 7.22 -20.25
N TYR A 182 -3.91 6.99 -19.25
CA TYR A 182 -3.94 7.69 -17.97
C TYR A 182 -2.54 8.19 -17.58
N ASP A 183 -2.52 9.17 -16.66
CA ASP A 183 -1.28 9.71 -16.11
C ASP A 183 -0.84 8.91 -14.89
N GLY A 184 0.47 8.88 -14.65
CA GLY A 184 1.02 8.50 -13.34
C GLY A 184 1.07 9.73 -12.43
N LEU A 185 0.62 9.56 -11.19
CA LEU A 185 0.59 10.60 -10.17
C LEU A 185 1.48 10.23 -9.01
N THR A 186 2.35 11.15 -8.60
CA THR A 186 3.08 11.06 -7.33
C THR A 186 2.60 12.18 -6.42
N PHE A 187 2.30 11.82 -5.18
CA PHE A 187 1.84 12.74 -4.16
C PHE A 187 2.86 12.80 -3.02
N ARG A 188 3.06 13.99 -2.48
CA ARG A 188 3.82 14.21 -1.25
C ARG A 188 2.88 14.59 -0.12
N LEU A 189 3.10 14.05 1.07
CA LEU A 189 2.28 14.34 2.23
C LEU A 189 2.59 15.71 2.80
N ASN A 190 1.55 16.52 3.02
CA ASN A 190 1.61 17.73 3.81
C ASN A 190 1.36 17.37 5.28
N LYS A 191 2.41 17.46 6.12
CA LYS A 191 2.36 17.04 7.53
C LYS A 191 1.30 17.80 8.34
N GLU A 192 1.14 19.10 8.12
CA GLU A 192 0.15 19.90 8.85
C GLU A 192 -1.27 19.44 8.57
N LYS A 193 -1.60 19.19 7.29
CA LYS A 193 -2.88 18.66 6.89
C LYS A 193 -3.11 17.26 7.44
N PHE A 194 -2.08 16.43 7.44
CA PHE A 194 -2.13 15.08 7.98
C PHE A 194 -2.43 15.07 9.49
N TYR A 195 -1.69 15.85 10.28
CA TYR A 195 -1.97 15.94 11.71
C TYR A 195 -3.33 16.57 12.01
N SER A 196 -3.78 17.52 11.19
CA SER A 196 -5.16 18.04 11.27
C SER A 196 -6.22 16.98 10.99
N PHE A 197 -5.91 15.98 10.15
CA PHE A 197 -6.80 14.82 9.93
C PHE A 197 -6.78 13.86 11.12
N LEU A 198 -5.62 13.55 11.69
CA LEU A 198 -5.50 12.62 12.83
C LEU A 198 -6.24 13.10 14.07
N ASN A 199 -6.30 14.41 14.27
CA ASN A 199 -6.91 15.05 15.45
C ASN A 199 -8.44 15.23 15.34
N LYS A 200 -9.07 14.74 14.24
CA LYS A 200 -10.53 14.70 14.05
C LYS A 200 -11.11 13.36 14.46
#